data_859e5fa9b0fc03a0096ca49a5b4b8228
#
_entry.id   859e5fa9b0fc03a0096ca49a5b4b8228
#
_cell.length_a   1.000
_cell.length_b   1.000
_cell.length_c   1.000
_cell.angle_alpha   90.00
_cell.angle_beta   90.00
_cell.angle_gamma   90.00
#
_symmetry.space_group_name_H-M   'P 1'
#
loop_
_entity.id
_entity.type
_entity.pdbx_description
1 polymer ?
#
loop_
_entity_poly.entity_id
_entity_poly.type
_entity_poly.pdbx_seq_one_letter_code
_entity_poly.pdbx_strand_id
1 'polypeptide(L)'
;NYVVMSEPDNNNARYLLADIYEQMGYKAESGPQRNFYLTGAKELRKQLDLTKLLSSVKGTVSALSVNDMFNLIGTMVDVKKLDMIDEILYVNFTDTKESTYVIIQDGTIIASSNLNYKKSTKTITTTKAQFIQMLLAKLSGQEPDLSSVKGDKDVIKAILNSAVAPNPQFSIVTSNVNN
;
A
#
# COMPACT_ATOMS: atom_id res chain seq x y z
N ASN A 1 5.29 19.98 23.15
CA ASN A 1 5.63 19.52 21.79
C ASN A 1 7.01 19.98 21.33
N TYR A 2 7.39 21.27 21.56
CA TYR A 2 8.67 21.83 21.11
C TYR A 2 9.89 21.04 21.61
N VAL A 3 9.90 20.61 22.87
CA VAL A 3 11.02 19.84 23.45
C VAL A 3 11.18 18.50 22.72
N VAL A 4 10.07 17.81 22.44
CA VAL A 4 10.11 16.53 21.70
C VAL A 4 10.61 16.72 20.26
N MET A 5 10.34 17.87 19.64
CA MET A 5 10.81 18.17 18.28
C MET A 5 12.31 18.52 18.26
N SER A 6 12.79 19.28 19.28
CA SER A 6 14.20 19.67 19.38
C SER A 6 15.10 18.56 19.94
N GLU A 7 14.55 17.72 20.80
CA GLU A 7 15.24 16.62 21.50
C GLU A 7 14.44 15.32 21.34
N PRO A 8 14.45 14.67 20.16
CA PRO A 8 13.60 13.49 19.87
C PRO A 8 13.86 12.29 20.80
N ASP A 9 15.05 12.19 21.39
CA ASP A 9 15.43 11.10 22.30
C ASP A 9 15.17 11.43 23.77
N ASN A 10 14.64 12.61 24.09
CA ASN A 10 14.28 12.97 25.46
C ASN A 10 13.02 12.20 25.90
N ASN A 11 13.23 11.03 26.51
CA ASN A 11 12.13 10.13 26.91
C ASN A 11 11.19 10.78 27.95
N ASN A 12 11.69 11.64 28.84
CA ASN A 12 10.84 12.31 29.84
C ASN A 12 9.85 13.25 29.14
N ALA A 13 10.33 14.04 28.18
CA ALA A 13 9.48 14.92 27.39
C ALA A 13 8.47 14.14 26.53
N ARG A 14 8.91 13.02 25.94
CA ARG A 14 8.06 12.12 25.14
C ARG A 14 6.94 11.52 25.99
N TYR A 15 7.25 10.99 27.16
CA TYR A 15 6.24 10.35 28.00
C TYR A 15 5.25 11.37 28.56
N LEU A 16 5.73 12.55 29.00
CA LEU A 16 4.84 13.62 29.45
C LEU A 16 3.88 14.07 28.34
N LEU A 17 4.37 14.24 27.10
CA LEU A 17 3.52 14.59 25.96
C LEU A 17 2.55 13.46 25.62
N ALA A 18 2.97 12.21 25.74
CA ALA A 18 2.11 11.04 25.51
C ALA A 18 0.95 11.00 26.52
N ASP A 19 1.22 11.27 27.80
CA ASP A 19 0.19 11.31 28.85
C ASP A 19 -0.82 12.44 28.59
N ILE A 20 -0.35 13.61 28.13
CA ILE A 20 -1.22 14.73 27.73
C ILE A 20 -2.11 14.30 26.56
N TYR A 21 -1.54 13.69 25.51
CA TYR A 21 -2.29 13.24 24.36
C TYR A 21 -3.31 12.16 24.71
N GLU A 22 -2.98 11.26 25.62
CA GLU A 22 -3.90 10.23 26.08
C GLU A 22 -5.10 10.84 26.79
N GLN A 23 -4.88 11.81 27.68
CA GLN A 23 -5.96 12.56 28.35
C GLN A 23 -6.81 13.37 27.36
N MET A 24 -6.19 13.99 26.35
CA MET A 24 -6.92 14.67 25.29
C MET A 24 -7.75 13.70 24.46
N GLY A 25 -7.21 12.52 24.16
CA GLY A 25 -7.91 11.46 23.45
C GLY A 25 -9.13 10.95 24.21
N TYR A 26 -9.05 10.76 25.52
CA TYR A 26 -10.19 10.32 26.32
C TYR A 26 -11.28 11.38 26.44
N LYS A 27 -10.94 12.66 26.33
CA LYS A 27 -11.89 13.78 26.36
C LYS A 27 -12.44 14.18 24.99
N ALA A 28 -11.86 13.64 23.90
CA ALA A 28 -12.28 14.00 22.56
C ALA A 28 -13.64 13.41 22.21
N GLU A 29 -14.57 14.27 21.78
CA GLU A 29 -15.93 13.87 21.34
C GLU A 29 -15.90 13.24 19.94
N SER A 30 -15.03 13.70 19.07
CA SER A 30 -14.87 13.21 17.71
C SER A 30 -13.99 11.95 17.65
N GLY A 31 -14.49 10.89 17.03
CA GLY A 31 -13.72 9.65 16.82
C GLY A 31 -12.40 9.85 16.11
N PRO A 32 -12.31 10.58 14.97
CA PRO A 32 -11.05 10.89 14.31
C PRO A 32 -10.06 11.64 15.21
N GLN A 33 -10.53 12.65 15.94
CA GLN A 33 -9.69 13.42 16.86
C GLN A 33 -9.17 12.55 18.02
N ARG A 34 -10.03 11.70 18.58
CA ARG A 34 -9.65 10.73 19.59
C ARG A 34 -8.55 9.80 19.08
N ASN A 35 -8.74 9.23 17.90
CA ASN A 35 -7.76 8.32 17.30
C ASN A 35 -6.42 9.00 17.04
N PHE A 36 -6.43 10.25 16.57
CA PHE A 36 -5.21 11.04 16.38
C PHE A 36 -4.41 11.17 17.68
N TYR A 37 -5.03 11.59 18.76
CA TYR A 37 -4.35 11.74 20.04
C TYR A 37 -3.85 10.41 20.60
N LEU A 38 -4.68 9.36 20.59
CA LEU A 38 -4.27 8.05 21.11
C LEU A 38 -3.17 7.40 20.27
N THR A 39 -3.17 7.59 18.97
CA THR A 39 -2.09 7.11 18.09
C THR A 39 -0.81 7.89 18.33
N GLY A 40 -0.89 9.21 18.47
CA GLY A 40 0.26 10.06 18.83
C GLY A 40 0.87 9.68 20.17
N ALA A 41 0.04 9.35 21.17
CA ALA A 41 0.54 8.86 22.45
C ALA A 41 1.32 7.55 22.32
N LYS A 42 0.83 6.59 21.51
CA LYS A 42 1.52 5.33 21.21
C LYS A 42 2.83 5.54 20.45
N GLU A 43 2.83 6.45 19.48
CA GLU A 43 4.04 6.84 18.74
C GLU A 43 5.11 7.36 19.68
N LEU A 44 4.76 8.30 20.55
CA LEU A 44 5.67 8.87 21.54
C LEU A 44 6.27 7.83 22.47
N ARG A 45 5.52 6.79 22.83
CA ARG A 45 5.99 5.65 23.64
C ARG A 45 6.69 4.56 22.83
N LYS A 46 6.83 4.71 21.50
CA LYS A 46 7.37 3.68 20.58
C LYS A 46 6.59 2.35 20.65
N GLN A 47 5.27 2.41 20.82
CA GLN A 47 4.38 1.25 20.99
C GLN A 47 3.51 0.95 19.76
N LEU A 48 3.87 1.46 18.58
CA LEU A 48 3.14 1.14 17.35
C LEU A 48 3.55 -0.27 16.88
N ASP A 49 2.57 -1.18 16.88
CA ASP A 49 2.76 -2.54 16.38
C ASP A 49 2.30 -2.62 14.92
N LEU A 50 3.25 -2.62 14.01
CA LEU A 50 3.02 -2.65 12.56
C LEU A 50 2.77 -4.06 12.02
N THR A 51 3.10 -5.11 12.77
CA THR A 51 2.92 -6.49 12.33
C THR A 51 1.45 -6.83 12.17
N LYS A 52 0.60 -6.33 13.07
CA LYS A 52 -0.86 -6.47 12.99
C LYS A 52 -1.45 -5.73 11.81
N LEU A 53 -0.89 -4.58 11.43
CA LEU A 53 -1.33 -3.83 10.27
C LEU A 53 -1.07 -4.61 8.98
N LEU A 54 0.13 -5.18 8.81
CA LEU A 54 0.49 -5.97 7.62
C LEU A 54 -0.38 -7.23 7.47
N SER A 55 -0.72 -7.90 8.56
CA SER A 55 -1.60 -9.07 8.51
C SER A 55 -3.05 -8.70 8.10
N SER A 56 -3.55 -7.55 8.53
CA SER A 56 -4.88 -7.05 8.14
C SER A 56 -4.93 -6.63 6.67
N VAL A 57 -3.86 -6.07 6.13
CA VAL A 57 -3.76 -5.68 4.70
C VAL A 57 -3.92 -6.90 3.80
N LYS A 58 -3.29 -8.03 4.12
CA LYS A 58 -3.43 -9.27 3.33
C LYS A 58 -4.90 -9.71 3.24
N GLY A 59 -5.62 -9.72 4.35
CA GLY A 59 -7.04 -10.07 4.39
C GLY A 59 -7.89 -9.12 3.56
N THR A 60 -7.66 -7.82 3.69
CA THR A 60 -8.37 -6.78 2.94
C THR A 60 -8.15 -6.92 1.44
N VAL A 61 -6.89 -7.04 0.99
CA VAL A 61 -6.56 -7.17 -0.45
C VAL A 61 -7.17 -8.43 -1.05
N SER A 62 -7.21 -9.53 -0.31
CA SER A 62 -7.83 -10.78 -0.77
C SER A 62 -9.34 -10.67 -0.97
N ALA A 63 -10.01 -9.81 -0.22
CA ALA A 63 -11.45 -9.59 -0.29
C ALA A 63 -11.87 -8.57 -1.37
N LEU A 64 -10.95 -7.76 -1.90
CA LEU A 64 -11.24 -6.79 -2.95
C LEU A 64 -11.67 -7.48 -4.25
N SER A 65 -12.52 -6.83 -5.04
CA SER A 65 -12.71 -7.21 -6.44
C SER A 65 -11.38 -7.03 -7.21
N VAL A 66 -11.26 -7.69 -8.36
CA VAL A 66 -10.03 -7.56 -9.17
C VAL A 66 -9.80 -6.12 -9.62
N ASN A 67 -10.87 -5.40 -9.99
CA ASN A 67 -10.77 -3.99 -10.35
C ASN A 67 -10.27 -3.14 -9.18
N ASP A 68 -10.86 -3.30 -7.99
CA ASP A 68 -10.47 -2.53 -6.82
C ASP A 68 -9.04 -2.84 -6.39
N MET A 69 -8.61 -4.09 -6.53
CA MET A 69 -7.23 -4.50 -6.25
C MET A 69 -6.22 -3.77 -7.16
N PHE A 70 -6.46 -3.73 -8.48
CA PHE A 70 -5.57 -3.00 -9.38
C PHE A 70 -5.66 -1.49 -9.22
N ASN A 71 -6.84 -0.94 -8.93
CA ASN A 71 -6.99 0.48 -8.60
C ASN A 71 -6.25 0.85 -7.31
N LEU A 72 -6.27 -0.03 -6.29
CA LEU A 72 -5.46 0.14 -5.09
C LEU A 72 -3.96 0.11 -5.42
N ILE A 73 -3.50 -0.84 -6.24
CA ILE A 73 -2.10 -0.88 -6.71
C ILE A 73 -1.74 0.43 -7.41
N GLY A 74 -2.63 0.97 -8.24
CA GLY A 74 -2.43 2.25 -8.92
C GLY A 74 -2.15 3.43 -7.97
N THR A 75 -2.64 3.38 -6.72
CA THR A 75 -2.32 4.39 -5.71
C THR A 75 -0.94 4.20 -5.05
N MET A 76 -0.31 3.06 -5.26
CA MET A 76 0.96 2.66 -4.62
C MET A 76 2.10 2.46 -5.63
N VAL A 77 2.04 3.10 -6.79
CA VAL A 77 3.08 2.97 -7.81
C VAL A 77 4.02 4.17 -7.85
N ASP A 78 5.27 3.91 -8.13
CA ASP A 78 6.24 4.93 -8.52
C ASP A 78 5.99 5.30 -9.99
N VAL A 79 5.39 6.46 -10.21
CA VAL A 79 5.03 6.99 -11.51
C VAL A 79 6.22 6.96 -12.49
N LYS A 80 7.42 7.32 -12.03
CA LYS A 80 8.63 7.37 -12.86
C LYS A 80 9.03 6.01 -13.45
N LYS A 81 8.64 4.91 -12.81
CA LYS A 81 8.93 3.56 -13.30
C LYS A 81 7.93 3.08 -14.36
N LEU A 82 6.79 3.76 -14.48
CA LEU A 82 5.72 3.45 -15.43
C LEU A 82 5.59 4.48 -16.55
N ASP A 83 6.26 5.63 -16.47
CA ASP A 83 6.08 6.79 -17.36
C ASP A 83 6.29 6.46 -18.85
N MET A 84 7.17 5.49 -19.16
CA MET A 84 7.47 5.04 -20.52
C MET A 84 6.60 3.86 -20.99
N ILE A 85 5.63 3.43 -20.16
CA ILE A 85 4.78 2.27 -20.46
C ILE A 85 3.40 2.76 -20.86
N ASP A 86 3.01 2.43 -22.11
CA ASP A 86 1.67 2.68 -22.63
C ASP A 86 1.10 1.36 -23.14
N GLU A 87 0.54 0.56 -22.23
CA GLU A 87 0.12 -0.81 -22.47
C GLU A 87 -1.26 -1.10 -21.88
N ILE A 88 -1.98 -2.03 -22.53
CA ILE A 88 -3.19 -2.61 -21.96
C ILE A 88 -2.93 -4.09 -21.70
N LEU A 89 -3.15 -4.51 -20.46
CA LEU A 89 -2.99 -5.88 -20.01
C LEU A 89 -4.36 -6.47 -19.67
N TYR A 90 -4.75 -7.55 -20.35
CA TYR A 90 -5.89 -8.35 -19.94
C TYR A 90 -5.42 -9.39 -18.91
N VAL A 91 -5.97 -9.31 -17.72
CA VAL A 91 -5.66 -10.20 -16.59
C VAL A 91 -6.81 -11.17 -16.38
N ASN A 92 -6.51 -12.48 -16.39
CA ASN A 92 -7.47 -13.53 -16.12
C ASN A 92 -7.04 -14.33 -14.89
N PHE A 93 -7.86 -14.31 -13.84
CA PHE A 93 -7.68 -15.10 -12.63
C PHE A 93 -8.49 -16.37 -12.66
N THR A 94 -7.81 -17.53 -12.66
CA THR A 94 -8.44 -18.84 -12.86
C THR A 94 -9.13 -19.37 -11.61
N ASP A 95 -8.71 -18.98 -10.43
CA ASP A 95 -9.27 -19.40 -9.14
C ASP A 95 -10.60 -18.70 -8.82
N THR A 96 -10.71 -17.41 -9.07
CA THR A 96 -11.93 -16.61 -8.82
C THR A 96 -12.82 -16.49 -10.05
N LYS A 97 -12.33 -16.88 -11.26
CA LYS A 97 -12.99 -16.67 -12.56
C LYS A 97 -13.28 -15.20 -12.86
N GLU A 98 -12.50 -14.31 -12.28
CA GLU A 98 -12.57 -12.87 -12.52
C GLU A 98 -11.55 -12.47 -13.58
N SER A 99 -11.87 -11.46 -14.37
CA SER A 99 -10.97 -10.88 -15.34
C SER A 99 -11.15 -9.38 -15.42
N THR A 100 -10.09 -8.66 -15.79
CA THR A 100 -10.12 -7.21 -15.95
C THR A 100 -9.09 -6.77 -16.99
N TYR A 101 -9.29 -5.59 -17.53
CA TYR A 101 -8.29 -4.87 -18.30
C TYR A 101 -7.56 -3.91 -17.37
N VAL A 102 -6.26 -3.96 -17.39
CA VAL A 102 -5.37 -3.05 -16.67
C VAL A 102 -4.72 -2.13 -17.69
N ILE A 103 -5.06 -0.86 -17.63
CA ILE A 103 -4.53 0.18 -18.50
C ILE A 103 -3.37 0.83 -17.79
N ILE A 104 -2.21 0.86 -18.42
CA ILE A 104 -1.01 1.54 -17.94
C ILE A 104 -0.74 2.65 -18.92
N GLN A 105 -0.88 3.87 -18.48
CA GLN A 105 -0.67 5.05 -19.31
C GLN A 105 -0.26 6.24 -18.43
N ASP A 106 0.69 7.04 -18.95
CA ASP A 106 1.15 8.27 -18.27
C ASP A 106 1.51 8.04 -16.79
N GLY A 107 2.19 6.92 -16.51
CA GLY A 107 2.61 6.54 -15.15
C GLY A 107 1.48 6.10 -14.22
N THR A 108 0.26 5.94 -14.73
CA THR A 108 -0.91 5.50 -13.93
C THR A 108 -1.33 4.06 -14.26
N ILE A 109 -2.03 3.44 -13.31
CA ILE A 109 -2.67 2.13 -13.48
C ILE A 109 -4.15 2.27 -13.18
N ILE A 110 -4.99 1.87 -14.14
CA ILE A 110 -6.45 1.88 -14.01
C ILE A 110 -6.99 0.52 -14.43
N ALA A 111 -7.87 -0.06 -13.62
CA ALA A 111 -8.58 -1.28 -13.97
C ALA A 111 -10.01 -0.99 -14.47
N SER A 112 -10.42 -1.71 -15.53
CA SER A 112 -11.77 -1.60 -16.07
C SER A 112 -12.27 -2.95 -16.59
N SER A 113 -13.48 -3.34 -16.23
CA SER A 113 -14.13 -4.55 -16.74
C SER A 113 -14.60 -4.41 -18.19
N ASN A 114 -14.81 -3.16 -18.65
CA ASN A 114 -15.29 -2.85 -20.01
C ASN A 114 -14.27 -1.95 -20.72
N LEU A 115 -13.75 -2.44 -21.83
CA LEU A 115 -12.80 -1.70 -22.66
C LEU A 115 -13.34 -1.54 -24.07
N ASN A 116 -13.58 -0.29 -24.47
CA ASN A 116 -13.89 0.09 -25.84
C ASN A 116 -12.63 0.58 -26.59
N TYR A 117 -11.48 -0.04 -26.31
CA TYR A 117 -10.23 0.35 -26.94
C TYR A 117 -9.82 -0.61 -28.07
N LYS A 118 -9.35 -0.05 -29.18
CA LYS A 118 -8.80 -0.80 -30.34
C LYS A 118 -7.29 -1.06 -30.22
N LYS A 119 -6.68 -0.89 -29.04
CA LYS A 119 -5.25 -1.09 -28.86
C LYS A 119 -4.92 -2.57 -28.66
N SER A 120 -3.75 -2.98 -29.13
CA SER A 120 -3.23 -4.33 -28.89
C SER A 120 -3.20 -4.60 -27.39
N THR A 121 -3.75 -5.72 -26.97
CA THR A 121 -3.87 -6.08 -25.54
C THR A 121 -2.95 -7.26 -25.26
N LYS A 122 -2.05 -7.10 -24.32
CA LYS A 122 -1.26 -8.18 -23.75
C LYS A 122 -2.13 -8.99 -22.79
N THR A 123 -1.79 -10.27 -22.60
CA THR A 123 -2.63 -11.15 -21.78
C THR A 123 -1.80 -11.91 -20.77
N ILE A 124 -2.28 -11.98 -19.54
CA ILE A 124 -1.75 -12.89 -18.52
C ILE A 124 -2.85 -13.73 -17.90
N THR A 125 -2.47 -14.94 -17.52
CA THR A 125 -3.32 -15.86 -16.76
C THR A 125 -2.53 -16.36 -15.55
N THR A 126 -3.13 -16.21 -14.37
CA THR A 126 -2.58 -16.68 -13.11
C THR A 126 -3.71 -16.93 -12.10
N THR A 127 -3.43 -17.21 -10.84
CA THR A 127 -4.44 -17.18 -9.79
C THR A 127 -4.35 -15.87 -9.00
N LYS A 128 -5.48 -15.39 -8.48
CA LYS A 128 -5.51 -14.19 -7.62
C LYS A 128 -4.62 -14.38 -6.39
N ALA A 129 -4.64 -15.58 -5.80
CA ALA A 129 -3.79 -15.93 -4.68
C ALA A 129 -2.30 -15.77 -4.99
N GLN A 130 -1.84 -16.30 -6.15
CA GLN A 130 -0.45 -16.17 -6.59
C GLN A 130 -0.08 -14.73 -6.90
N PHE A 131 -0.97 -13.97 -7.54
CA PHE A 131 -0.72 -12.55 -7.80
C PHE A 131 -0.54 -11.76 -6.51
N ILE A 132 -1.39 -11.98 -5.49
CA ILE A 132 -1.25 -11.35 -4.16
C ILE A 132 0.08 -11.74 -3.50
N GLN A 133 0.50 -13.00 -3.61
CA GLN A 133 1.81 -13.43 -3.09
C GLN A 133 2.96 -12.71 -3.79
N MET A 134 2.93 -12.58 -5.11
CA MET A 134 3.94 -11.83 -5.87
C MET A 134 4.00 -10.36 -5.45
N LEU A 135 2.85 -9.71 -5.28
CA LEU A 135 2.76 -8.33 -4.81
C LEU A 135 3.34 -8.17 -3.40
N LEU A 136 2.97 -9.04 -2.46
CA LEU A 136 3.47 -9.00 -1.09
C LEU A 136 4.98 -9.29 -1.02
N ALA A 137 5.49 -10.23 -1.81
CA ALA A 137 6.93 -10.48 -1.92
C ALA A 137 7.66 -9.21 -2.36
N LYS A 138 7.15 -8.53 -3.40
CA LYS A 138 7.76 -7.29 -3.89
C LYS A 138 7.73 -6.17 -2.86
N LEU A 139 6.59 -5.97 -2.20
CA LEU A 139 6.46 -4.97 -1.13
C LEU A 139 7.35 -5.27 0.09
N SER A 140 7.76 -6.53 0.28
CA SER A 140 8.71 -6.95 1.32
C SER A 140 10.18 -6.90 0.85
N GLY A 141 10.45 -6.39 -0.34
CA GLY A 141 11.81 -6.29 -0.90
C GLY A 141 12.35 -7.59 -1.51
N GLN A 142 11.49 -8.60 -1.69
CA GLN A 142 11.86 -9.87 -2.34
C GLN A 142 11.52 -9.83 -3.83
N GLU A 143 12.28 -10.56 -4.66
CA GLU A 143 11.92 -10.72 -6.06
C GLU A 143 10.73 -11.69 -6.20
N PRO A 144 9.65 -11.28 -6.91
CA PRO A 144 8.48 -12.12 -7.09
C PRO A 144 8.75 -13.27 -8.06
N ASP A 145 8.28 -14.47 -7.71
CA ASP A 145 8.33 -15.62 -8.61
C ASP A 145 7.21 -15.56 -9.65
N LEU A 146 7.58 -15.34 -10.90
CA LEU A 146 6.67 -15.28 -12.04
C LEU A 146 6.52 -16.63 -12.77
N SER A 147 7.01 -17.73 -12.24
CA SER A 147 6.96 -19.06 -12.88
C SER A 147 5.53 -19.51 -13.17
N SER A 148 4.61 -19.20 -12.27
CA SER A 148 3.19 -19.56 -12.35
C SER A 148 2.36 -18.66 -13.30
N VAL A 149 2.91 -17.56 -13.79
CA VAL A 149 2.23 -16.64 -14.71
C VAL A 149 2.37 -17.16 -16.14
N LYS A 150 1.25 -17.29 -16.84
CA LYS A 150 1.21 -17.60 -18.28
C LYS A 150 0.93 -16.34 -19.07
N GLY A 151 1.60 -16.17 -20.21
CA GLY A 151 1.42 -15.01 -21.12
C GLY A 151 2.52 -13.97 -21.00
N ASP A 152 2.17 -12.70 -21.15
CA ASP A 152 3.10 -11.56 -21.28
C ASP A 152 3.63 -11.08 -19.93
N LYS A 153 4.70 -11.71 -19.45
CA LYS A 153 5.26 -11.47 -18.10
C LYS A 153 5.90 -10.08 -17.92
N ASP A 154 6.30 -9.43 -18.98
CA ASP A 154 7.06 -8.17 -18.90
C ASP A 154 6.21 -7.04 -18.32
N VAL A 155 4.94 -6.94 -18.71
CA VAL A 155 4.03 -5.92 -18.19
C VAL A 155 3.71 -6.14 -16.72
N ILE A 156 3.41 -7.39 -16.33
CA ILE A 156 3.16 -7.69 -14.91
C ILE A 156 4.40 -7.45 -14.04
N LYS A 157 5.59 -7.75 -14.57
CA LYS A 157 6.85 -7.45 -13.91
C LYS A 157 7.04 -5.94 -13.72
N ALA A 158 6.69 -5.13 -14.72
CA ALA A 158 6.74 -3.68 -14.63
C ALA A 158 5.78 -3.14 -13.56
N ILE A 159 4.53 -3.62 -13.51
CA ILE A 159 3.56 -3.27 -12.47
C ILE A 159 4.12 -3.61 -11.08
N LEU A 160 4.60 -4.83 -10.88
CA LEU A 160 5.15 -5.25 -9.59
C LEU A 160 6.38 -4.43 -9.19
N ASN A 161 7.26 -4.11 -10.14
CA ASN A 161 8.47 -3.32 -9.89
C ASN A 161 8.19 -1.84 -9.59
N SER A 162 7.07 -1.31 -10.06
CA SER A 162 6.63 0.05 -9.76
C SER A 162 5.94 0.15 -8.40
N ALA A 163 5.43 -0.98 -7.87
CA ALA A 163 4.76 -0.98 -6.57
C ALA A 163 5.71 -0.56 -5.44
N VAL A 164 5.26 0.40 -4.64
CA VAL A 164 5.97 0.94 -3.47
C VAL A 164 5.15 0.61 -2.23
N ALA A 165 5.80 0.03 -1.24
CA ALA A 165 5.15 -0.21 0.03
C ALA A 165 4.76 1.13 0.68
N PRO A 166 3.50 1.31 1.11
CA PRO A 166 3.16 2.49 1.90
C PRO A 166 4.01 2.47 3.18
N ASN A 167 4.55 3.62 3.54
CA ASN A 167 5.28 3.75 4.79
C ASN A 167 4.30 3.88 5.96
N PRO A 168 4.07 2.82 6.74
CA PRO A 168 3.16 2.87 7.88
C PRO A 168 3.78 3.57 9.09
N GLN A 169 5.06 3.92 9.01
CA GLN A 169 5.83 4.56 10.08
C GLN A 169 5.93 6.07 9.93
N PHE A 170 5.05 6.70 9.13
CA PHE A 170 5.06 8.15 9.11
C PHE A 170 4.68 8.70 10.49
N SER A 171 5.51 9.60 10.98
CA SER A 171 5.29 10.23 12.28
C SER A 171 4.20 11.28 12.19
N ILE A 172 3.27 11.28 13.16
CA ILE A 172 2.23 12.31 13.29
C ILE A 172 2.58 13.36 14.35
N VAL A 173 3.50 13.05 15.24
CA VAL A 173 3.89 13.93 16.36
C VAL A 173 5.36 14.32 16.32
N THR A 174 6.23 13.39 15.96
CA THR A 174 7.68 13.62 15.87
C THR A 174 8.10 13.90 14.44
N SER A 175 9.14 14.72 14.22
CA SER A 175 9.75 14.82 12.90
C SER A 175 10.33 13.46 12.48
N ASN A 176 10.15 13.07 11.22
CA ASN A 176 10.86 11.92 10.65
C ASN A 176 12.36 12.25 10.57
N VAL A 177 13.10 11.98 11.62
CA VAL A 177 14.56 12.27 11.69
C VAL A 177 15.39 11.13 11.09
N ASN A 178 14.76 10.09 10.56
CA ASN A 178 15.43 8.95 9.92
C ASN A 178 14.80 8.66 8.56
N ASN A 179 15.25 9.38 7.57
CA ASN A 179 15.28 8.96 6.16
C ASN A 179 16.71 8.81 5.72
#